data_c272029c7bbb8b7fb2fc8cbc98f5efdc
#
_entry.id   c272029c7bbb8b7fb2fc8cbc98f5efdc
#
_cell.length_a   1.000
_cell.length_b   1.000
_cell.length_c   1.000
_cell.angle_alpha   90.00
_cell.angle_beta   90.00
_cell.angle_gamma   90.00
#
_symmetry.space_group_name_H-M   'P 1'
#
loop_
_entity.id
_entity.type
_entity.pdbx_description
1 polymer ?
#
loop_
_entity_poly.entity_id
_entity_poly.type
_entity_poly.pdbx_seq_one_letter_code
_entity_poly.pdbx_strand_id
1 'polypeptide(L)'
;KNITVFRFRDEIFVLDGGLAFPEEGMPGVDLLIPRVDYLIEHRHKIKAWVLTHGHEDHIGGLPFLLPMIFGKESPVPIYGARLTLGLLRGKLEEFGLRPGAFNLKEISPDDRIQVGRYFTLDLFRMTHSIPDNSGVVIRTPIGTIVHTGDFKLDPTPIDGKVSHLAKVAQAGAEGVLLLIADATNAERPGYTPSEMEIAKELDRVIGRAPGRVFVTTFASHIHRI
;
A
#
# COMPACT_ATOMS: atom_id res chain seq x y z
N LYS A 1 1.13 -8.47 6.03
CA LYS A 1 -0.32 -8.26 6.28
C LYS A 1 -0.53 -6.92 6.96
N ASN A 2 -0.61 -5.91 6.13
CA ASN A 2 -0.74 -4.54 6.60
C ASN A 2 -2.22 -4.15 6.60
N ILE A 3 -2.70 -3.72 7.76
CA ILE A 3 -3.98 -3.07 7.95
C ILE A 3 -3.86 -2.15 9.15
N THR A 4 -4.15 -0.88 8.97
CA THR A 4 -4.12 0.09 10.05
C THR A 4 -5.47 0.80 10.16
N VAL A 5 -6.01 0.85 11.36
CA VAL A 5 -7.31 1.47 11.63
C VAL A 5 -7.10 2.76 12.38
N PHE A 6 -7.54 3.86 11.79
CA PHE A 6 -7.52 5.18 12.41
C PHE A 6 -8.92 5.55 12.86
N ARG A 7 -9.08 5.84 14.14
CA ARG A 7 -10.35 6.26 14.70
C ARG A 7 -10.21 7.55 15.48
N PHE A 8 -11.10 8.48 15.18
CA PHE A 8 -11.30 9.65 16.01
C PHE A 8 -12.81 9.85 16.24
N ARG A 9 -13.23 9.81 17.50
CA ARG A 9 -14.65 9.85 17.90
C ARG A 9 -15.49 8.78 17.20
N ASP A 10 -16.43 9.22 16.38
CA ASP A 10 -17.42 8.40 15.66
C ASP A 10 -17.03 8.11 14.19
N GLU A 11 -15.82 8.46 13.80
CA GLU A 11 -15.34 8.23 12.44
C GLU A 11 -14.09 7.35 12.41
N ILE A 12 -14.05 6.48 11.41
CA ILE A 12 -12.96 5.54 11.14
C ILE A 12 -12.56 5.68 9.67
N PHE A 13 -11.27 5.63 9.37
CA PHE A 13 -10.80 5.19 8.08
C PHE A 13 -9.78 4.06 8.24
N VAL A 14 -9.66 3.24 7.20
CA VAL A 14 -8.78 2.07 7.19
C VAL A 14 -7.71 2.29 6.13
N LEU A 15 -6.47 2.03 6.48
CA LEU A 15 -5.32 2.07 5.58
C LEU A 15 -4.86 0.65 5.32
N ASP A 16 -4.83 0.26 4.05
CA ASP A 16 -4.50 -1.06 3.54
C ASP A 16 -5.39 -2.21 4.07
N GLY A 17 -5.23 -3.40 3.53
CA GLY A 17 -6.00 -4.59 3.90
C GLY A 17 -5.36 -5.83 3.28
N GLY A 18 -4.14 -6.12 3.73
CA GLY A 18 -3.32 -7.17 3.17
C GLY A 18 -3.61 -8.57 3.72
N LEU A 19 -3.04 -9.55 3.05
CA LEU A 19 -2.97 -10.93 3.51
C LEU A 19 -1.53 -11.30 3.90
N ALA A 20 -1.35 -12.49 4.44
CA ALA A 20 -0.05 -13.15 4.56
C ALA A 20 -0.15 -14.58 4.04
N PHE A 21 0.99 -15.12 3.65
CA PHE A 21 1.11 -16.53 3.31
C PHE A 21 1.40 -17.36 4.57
N PRO A 22 0.98 -18.64 4.60
CA PRO A 22 1.23 -19.50 5.74
C PRO A 22 2.72 -19.79 5.93
N GLU A 23 3.11 -20.00 7.18
CA GLU A 23 4.45 -20.43 7.56
C GLU A 23 4.58 -21.96 7.49
N GLU A 24 5.82 -22.47 7.58
CA GLU A 24 6.06 -23.91 7.76
C GLU A 24 5.31 -24.41 8.99
N GLY A 25 4.58 -25.52 8.83
CA GLY A 25 3.77 -26.09 9.91
C GLY A 25 2.29 -25.73 9.88
N MET A 26 1.82 -25.05 8.85
CA MET A 26 0.39 -24.75 8.61
C MET A 26 -0.17 -25.53 7.41
N PRO A 27 -0.19 -26.89 7.42
CA PRO A 27 -0.67 -27.67 6.28
C PRO A 27 -2.16 -27.42 6.04
N GLY A 28 -2.53 -27.24 4.74
CA GLY A 28 -3.91 -26.99 4.35
C GLY A 28 -4.39 -25.54 4.54
N VAL A 29 -3.50 -24.63 4.91
CA VAL A 29 -3.77 -23.20 4.97
C VAL A 29 -3.14 -22.55 3.74
N ASP A 30 -3.95 -21.89 2.91
CA ASP A 30 -3.47 -21.21 1.71
C ASP A 30 -3.14 -19.73 1.98
N LEU A 31 -3.95 -19.06 2.80
CA LEU A 31 -3.83 -17.63 3.07
C LEU A 31 -4.18 -17.31 4.53
N LEU A 32 -3.56 -16.26 5.06
CA LEU A 32 -3.88 -15.68 6.37
C LEU A 32 -4.42 -14.27 6.18
N ILE A 33 -5.63 -14.02 6.68
CA ILE A 33 -6.25 -12.69 6.66
C ILE A 33 -6.33 -12.11 8.08
N PRO A 34 -6.33 -10.78 8.23
CA PRO A 34 -6.53 -10.14 9.52
C PRO A 34 -7.92 -10.43 10.11
N ARG A 35 -8.01 -10.52 11.42
CA ARG A 35 -9.31 -10.49 12.11
C ARG A 35 -9.88 -9.08 12.07
N VAL A 36 -11.13 -8.95 11.65
CA VAL A 36 -11.80 -7.66 11.43
C VAL A 36 -13.09 -7.48 12.24
N ASP A 37 -13.25 -8.24 13.31
CA ASP A 37 -14.44 -8.17 14.19
C ASP A 37 -14.75 -6.74 14.62
N TYR A 38 -13.70 -5.98 14.96
CA TYR A 38 -13.82 -4.56 15.32
C TYR A 38 -14.39 -3.71 14.19
N LEU A 39 -13.98 -3.94 12.96
CA LEU A 39 -14.49 -3.21 11.79
C LEU A 39 -15.90 -3.63 11.44
N ILE A 40 -16.27 -4.90 11.62
CA ILE A 40 -17.63 -5.41 11.43
C ILE A 40 -18.57 -4.72 12.43
N GLU A 41 -18.20 -4.68 13.71
CA GLU A 41 -19.00 -4.03 14.77
C GLU A 41 -19.17 -2.53 14.49
N HIS A 42 -18.13 -1.87 14.00
CA HIS A 42 -18.10 -0.42 13.79
C HIS A 42 -18.25 0.00 12.31
N ARG A 43 -18.76 -0.89 11.44
CA ARG A 43 -18.83 -0.63 9.98
C ARG A 43 -19.54 0.66 9.60
N HIS A 44 -20.54 1.08 10.38
CA HIS A 44 -21.30 2.32 10.17
C HIS A 44 -20.48 3.60 10.42
N LYS A 45 -19.33 3.49 11.10
CA LYS A 45 -18.38 4.58 11.37
C LYS A 45 -17.30 4.70 10.31
N ILE A 46 -17.13 3.68 9.46
CA ILE A 46 -16.08 3.69 8.42
C ILE A 46 -16.48 4.70 7.34
N LYS A 47 -15.60 5.67 7.09
CA LYS A 47 -15.79 6.75 6.11
C LYS A 47 -15.04 6.52 4.82
N ALA A 48 -13.92 5.81 4.88
CA ALA A 48 -13.13 5.47 3.70
C ALA A 48 -12.20 4.28 3.97
N TRP A 49 -11.75 3.67 2.87
CA TRP A 49 -10.61 2.79 2.81
C TRP A 49 -9.55 3.42 1.92
N VAL A 50 -8.29 3.42 2.31
CA VAL A 50 -7.20 4.05 1.55
C VAL A 50 -6.10 3.03 1.34
N LEU A 51 -5.56 2.95 0.13
CA LEU A 51 -4.55 1.98 -0.25
C LEU A 51 -3.24 2.70 -0.57
N THR A 52 -2.17 2.27 0.06
CA THR A 52 -0.83 2.81 -0.18
C THR A 52 -0.27 2.35 -1.50
N HIS A 53 -0.36 1.06 -1.79
CA HIS A 53 0.11 0.43 -3.03
C HIS A 53 -0.47 -0.97 -3.26
N GLY A 54 -0.12 -1.62 -4.37
CA GLY A 54 -0.77 -2.82 -4.86
C GLY A 54 -0.12 -4.16 -4.49
N HIS A 55 0.74 -4.25 -3.48
CA HIS A 55 1.27 -5.53 -3.04
C HIS A 55 0.25 -6.38 -2.27
N GLU A 56 0.45 -7.70 -2.26
CA GLU A 56 -0.45 -8.67 -1.64
C GLU A 56 -0.67 -8.43 -0.16
N ASP A 57 0.37 -8.09 0.54
CA ASP A 57 0.32 -7.80 1.98
C ASP A 57 -0.28 -6.42 2.31
N HIS A 58 -0.75 -5.67 1.28
CA HIS A 58 -1.49 -4.41 1.40
C HIS A 58 -2.90 -4.46 0.81
N ILE A 59 -3.13 -5.20 -0.28
CA ILE A 59 -4.47 -5.28 -0.91
C ILE A 59 -5.05 -6.69 -0.98
N GLY A 60 -4.22 -7.73 -0.82
CA GLY A 60 -4.61 -9.11 -1.07
C GLY A 60 -5.71 -9.65 -0.15
N GLY A 61 -5.90 -9.08 1.03
CA GLY A 61 -6.98 -9.43 1.94
C GLY A 61 -8.34 -8.84 1.58
N LEU A 62 -8.37 -7.77 0.77
CA LEU A 62 -9.61 -7.02 0.49
C LEU A 62 -10.74 -7.84 -0.11
N PRO A 63 -10.51 -8.82 -1.02
CA PRO A 63 -11.58 -9.68 -1.53
C PRO A 63 -12.31 -10.47 -0.43
N PHE A 64 -11.67 -10.71 0.70
CA PHE A 64 -12.25 -11.37 1.87
C PHE A 64 -12.81 -10.34 2.86
N LEU A 65 -12.04 -9.30 3.17
CA LEU A 65 -12.36 -8.33 4.22
C LEU A 65 -13.58 -7.48 3.86
N LEU A 66 -13.68 -6.99 2.63
CA LEU A 66 -14.79 -6.14 2.20
C LEU A 66 -16.14 -6.85 2.29
N PRO A 67 -16.30 -8.10 1.79
CA PRO A 67 -17.55 -8.84 1.96
C PRO A 67 -17.87 -9.18 3.43
N MET A 68 -16.86 -9.47 4.25
CA MET A 68 -17.07 -9.74 5.68
C MET A 68 -17.63 -8.50 6.42
N ILE A 69 -17.19 -7.30 6.05
CA ILE A 69 -17.56 -6.04 6.73
C ILE A 69 -18.85 -5.47 6.13
N PHE A 70 -18.97 -5.42 4.81
CA PHE A 70 -20.04 -4.69 4.11
C PHE A 70 -21.01 -5.59 3.34
N GLY A 71 -20.72 -6.89 3.18
CA GLY A 71 -21.47 -7.76 2.29
C GLY A 71 -20.99 -7.63 0.83
N LYS A 72 -21.92 -7.75 -0.11
CA LYS A 72 -21.59 -7.79 -1.55
C LYS A 72 -21.25 -6.44 -2.17
N GLU A 73 -21.49 -5.35 -1.46
CA GLU A 73 -21.30 -3.98 -1.94
C GLU A 73 -20.69 -3.12 -0.83
N SER A 74 -19.73 -2.26 -1.18
CA SER A 74 -19.17 -1.32 -0.21
C SER A 74 -19.76 0.08 -0.41
N PRO A 75 -20.40 0.65 0.61
CA PRO A 75 -20.94 2.00 0.54
C PRO A 75 -19.86 3.08 0.68
N VAL A 76 -18.67 2.71 1.18
CA VAL A 76 -17.58 3.66 1.42
C VAL A 76 -16.61 3.73 0.25
N PRO A 77 -16.00 4.90 -0.03
CA PRO A 77 -14.99 5.01 -1.06
C PRO A 77 -13.73 4.24 -0.68
N ILE A 78 -13.15 3.55 -1.67
CA ILE A 78 -11.85 2.89 -1.60
C ILE A 78 -10.90 3.69 -2.49
N TYR A 79 -10.03 4.46 -1.87
CA TYR A 79 -9.07 5.29 -2.56
C TYR A 79 -7.77 4.54 -2.82
N GLY A 80 -7.22 4.69 -4.01
CA GLY A 80 -5.93 4.13 -4.38
C GLY A 80 -5.42 4.70 -5.68
N ALA A 81 -4.13 4.58 -5.94
CA ALA A 81 -3.55 4.96 -7.21
C ALA A 81 -4.02 4.02 -8.34
N ARG A 82 -3.89 4.48 -9.58
CA ARG A 82 -4.43 3.81 -10.76
C ARG A 82 -4.00 2.34 -10.87
N LEU A 83 -2.71 2.05 -10.70
CA LEU A 83 -2.20 0.68 -10.74
C LEU A 83 -2.75 -0.17 -9.59
N THR A 84 -2.74 0.36 -8.37
CA THR A 84 -3.26 -0.30 -7.18
C THR A 84 -4.72 -0.70 -7.34
N LEU A 85 -5.56 0.21 -7.84
CA LEU A 85 -6.97 -0.08 -8.12
C LEU A 85 -7.16 -1.06 -9.29
N GLY A 86 -6.27 -1.03 -10.30
CA GLY A 86 -6.26 -2.00 -11.39
C GLY A 86 -6.02 -3.42 -10.88
N LEU A 87 -4.99 -3.59 -10.03
CA LEU A 87 -4.68 -4.86 -9.38
C LEU A 87 -5.82 -5.32 -8.47
N LEU A 88 -6.39 -4.41 -7.68
CA LEU A 88 -7.55 -4.74 -6.83
C LEU A 88 -8.75 -5.19 -7.65
N ARG A 89 -9.06 -4.54 -8.79
CA ARG A 89 -10.16 -4.98 -9.68
C ARG A 89 -9.96 -6.41 -10.15
N GLY A 90 -8.75 -6.73 -10.66
CA GLY A 90 -8.44 -8.10 -11.08
C GLY A 90 -8.64 -9.12 -9.96
N LYS A 91 -8.20 -8.79 -8.74
CA LYS A 91 -8.41 -9.65 -7.58
C LYS A 91 -9.89 -9.83 -7.21
N LEU A 92 -10.67 -8.76 -7.20
CA LEU A 92 -12.10 -8.85 -6.92
C LEU A 92 -12.79 -9.78 -7.93
N GLU A 93 -12.44 -9.68 -9.22
CA GLU A 93 -12.97 -10.55 -10.29
C GLU A 93 -12.54 -12.01 -10.09
N GLU A 94 -11.29 -12.28 -9.75
CA GLU A 94 -10.75 -13.61 -9.46
C GLU A 94 -11.53 -14.31 -8.34
N PHE A 95 -11.94 -13.56 -7.31
CA PHE A 95 -12.76 -14.06 -6.21
C PHE A 95 -14.27 -13.97 -6.46
N GLY A 96 -14.70 -13.77 -7.71
CA GLY A 96 -16.10 -13.76 -8.11
C GLY A 96 -16.89 -12.54 -7.63
N LEU A 97 -16.20 -11.48 -7.21
CA LEU A 97 -16.81 -10.22 -6.81
C LEU A 97 -16.86 -9.26 -8.01
N ARG A 98 -17.96 -8.52 -8.13
CA ARG A 98 -18.08 -7.49 -9.18
C ARG A 98 -17.39 -6.19 -8.74
N PRO A 99 -16.33 -5.74 -9.42
CA PRO A 99 -15.63 -4.50 -9.03
C PRO A 99 -16.54 -3.27 -8.97
N GLY A 100 -17.56 -3.21 -9.82
CA GLY A 100 -18.53 -2.12 -9.82
C GLY A 100 -19.44 -2.04 -8.60
N ALA A 101 -19.46 -3.08 -7.75
CA ALA A 101 -20.15 -3.07 -6.47
C ALA A 101 -19.34 -2.34 -5.35
N PHE A 102 -18.09 -1.99 -5.65
CA PHE A 102 -17.20 -1.28 -4.73
C PHE A 102 -16.91 0.13 -5.27
N ASN A 103 -17.00 1.12 -4.41
CA ASN A 103 -16.81 2.53 -4.78
C ASN A 103 -15.31 2.86 -4.91
N LEU A 104 -14.66 2.38 -5.97
CA LEU A 104 -13.23 2.59 -6.23
C LEU A 104 -12.99 4.01 -6.75
N LYS A 105 -12.14 4.77 -6.07
CA LYS A 105 -11.79 6.16 -6.35
C LYS A 105 -10.30 6.28 -6.63
N GLU A 106 -9.97 6.64 -7.87
CA GLU A 106 -8.59 6.90 -8.24
C GLU A 106 -8.09 8.22 -7.60
N ILE A 107 -6.90 8.16 -7.04
CA ILE A 107 -6.17 9.29 -6.47
C ILE A 107 -4.71 9.24 -6.95
N SER A 108 -4.10 10.42 -7.03
CA SER A 108 -2.67 10.55 -7.30
C SER A 108 -1.86 10.46 -6.01
N PRO A 109 -0.60 9.97 -6.07
CA PRO A 109 0.33 10.02 -4.93
C PRO A 109 0.63 11.42 -4.39
N ASP A 110 0.12 12.48 -5.00
CA ASP A 110 0.31 13.86 -4.53
C ASP A 110 -0.99 14.55 -4.11
N ASP A 111 -2.10 13.82 -4.15
CA ASP A 111 -3.42 14.37 -3.82
C ASP A 111 -3.61 14.62 -2.32
N ARG A 112 -4.55 15.52 -2.04
CA ARG A 112 -5.13 15.74 -0.72
C ARG A 112 -6.59 15.36 -0.77
N ILE A 113 -7.03 14.52 0.17
CA ILE A 113 -8.42 14.10 0.29
C ILE A 113 -8.96 14.35 1.69
N GLN A 114 -10.23 14.70 1.78
CA GLN A 114 -10.96 14.80 3.04
C GLN A 114 -11.71 13.50 3.27
N VAL A 115 -11.51 12.89 4.42
CA VAL A 115 -12.20 11.65 4.87
C VAL A 115 -13.02 11.97 6.11
N GLY A 116 -14.32 11.91 5.96
CA GLY A 116 -15.24 12.34 7.02
C GLY A 116 -15.02 13.79 7.42
N ARG A 117 -15.28 14.09 8.69
CA ARG A 117 -15.13 15.44 9.26
C ARG A 117 -13.75 15.70 9.84
N TYR A 118 -13.03 14.63 10.23
CA TYR A 118 -11.89 14.75 11.14
C TYR A 118 -10.55 14.42 10.49
N PHE A 119 -10.52 13.78 9.31
CA PHE A 119 -9.28 13.35 8.71
C PHE A 119 -9.03 14.07 7.38
N THR A 120 -7.92 14.77 7.29
CA THR A 120 -7.37 15.27 6.02
C THR A 120 -6.14 14.46 5.70
N LEU A 121 -6.11 13.83 4.55
CA LEU A 121 -5.02 12.95 4.11
C LEU A 121 -4.26 13.64 2.98
N ASP A 122 -2.99 13.95 3.21
CA ASP A 122 -2.05 14.41 2.20
C ASP A 122 -1.20 13.22 1.76
N LEU A 123 -1.43 12.69 0.57
CA LEU A 123 -0.61 11.62 0.03
C LEU A 123 0.74 12.20 -0.44
N PHE A 124 1.78 11.38 -0.36
CA PHE A 124 3.09 11.71 -0.91
C PHE A 124 3.73 10.47 -1.52
N ARG A 125 4.38 10.67 -2.67
CA ARG A 125 5.05 9.58 -3.36
C ARG A 125 6.21 9.04 -2.54
N MET A 126 6.30 7.72 -2.47
CA MET A 126 7.45 6.99 -1.94
C MET A 126 7.96 5.98 -2.97
N THR A 127 9.26 5.96 -3.21
CA THR A 127 9.88 4.93 -4.05
C THR A 127 9.79 3.57 -3.37
N HIS A 128 9.40 2.57 -4.14
CA HIS A 128 9.27 1.19 -3.71
C HIS A 128 9.44 0.26 -4.92
N SER A 129 9.30 -1.06 -4.74
CA SER A 129 9.40 -2.05 -5.81
C SER A 129 8.21 -2.07 -6.77
N ILE A 130 7.18 -1.30 -6.51
CA ILE A 130 5.98 -1.14 -7.35
C ILE A 130 5.71 0.34 -7.60
N PRO A 131 5.28 0.73 -8.83
CA PRO A 131 4.89 2.11 -9.14
C PRO A 131 3.70 2.60 -8.30
N ASP A 132 3.55 3.93 -8.26
CA ASP A 132 2.42 4.61 -7.63
C ASP A 132 2.26 4.34 -6.12
N ASN A 133 3.33 3.92 -5.44
CA ASN A 133 3.34 3.76 -4.00
C ASN A 133 3.30 5.12 -3.29
N SER A 134 2.55 5.18 -2.20
CA SER A 134 2.31 6.41 -1.44
C SER A 134 2.44 6.20 0.06
N GLY A 135 3.08 7.17 0.71
CA GLY A 135 2.86 7.43 2.13
C GLY A 135 1.70 8.44 2.33
N VAL A 136 1.31 8.66 3.57
CA VAL A 136 0.19 9.52 3.94
C VAL A 136 0.52 10.37 5.15
N VAL A 137 0.37 11.70 5.03
CA VAL A 137 0.29 12.61 6.17
C VAL A 137 -1.18 12.72 6.57
N ILE A 138 -1.51 12.29 7.77
CA ILE A 138 -2.86 12.24 8.29
C ILE A 138 -3.03 13.37 9.30
N ARG A 139 -3.79 14.38 8.94
CA ARG A 139 -4.09 15.52 9.82
C ARG A 139 -5.38 15.26 10.57
N THR A 140 -5.34 15.41 11.87
CA THR A 140 -6.47 15.21 12.78
C THR A 140 -6.60 16.41 13.75
N PRO A 141 -7.73 16.57 14.44
CA PRO A 141 -7.90 17.63 15.43
C PRO A 141 -6.93 17.57 16.62
N ILE A 142 -6.28 16.44 16.85
CA ILE A 142 -5.35 16.24 17.99
C ILE A 142 -3.88 16.16 17.58
N GLY A 143 -3.58 16.24 16.30
CA GLY A 143 -2.20 16.22 15.80
C GLY A 143 -2.08 15.51 14.46
N THR A 144 -0.85 15.53 13.97
CA THR A 144 -0.48 14.96 12.66
C THR A 144 0.18 13.60 12.85
N ILE A 145 -0.25 12.62 12.04
CA ILE A 145 0.36 11.29 11.95
C ILE A 145 1.00 11.18 10.57
N VAL A 146 2.19 10.61 10.49
CA VAL A 146 2.82 10.26 9.22
C VAL A 146 2.91 8.76 9.12
N HIS A 147 2.35 8.19 8.04
CA HIS A 147 2.50 6.78 7.67
C HIS A 147 3.27 6.71 6.36
N THR A 148 4.42 6.04 6.36
CA THR A 148 5.30 6.02 5.18
C THR A 148 4.79 5.11 4.06
N GLY A 149 3.89 4.18 4.34
CA GLY A 149 3.76 2.99 3.52
C GLY A 149 5.06 2.20 3.53
N ASP A 150 5.23 1.27 2.61
CA ASP A 150 6.50 0.61 2.36
C ASP A 150 7.40 1.52 1.54
N PHE A 151 8.69 1.54 1.83
CA PHE A 151 9.58 2.43 1.10
C PHE A 151 11.02 1.95 0.99
N LYS A 152 11.64 2.44 -0.06
CA LYS A 152 13.08 2.44 -0.28
C LYS A 152 13.45 3.84 -0.76
N LEU A 153 14.36 4.52 -0.07
CA LEU A 153 14.84 5.83 -0.53
C LEU A 153 15.81 5.62 -1.71
N ASP A 154 15.27 5.60 -2.91
CA ASP A 154 16.03 5.45 -4.15
C ASP A 154 16.23 6.81 -4.82
N PRO A 155 17.48 7.32 -4.91
CA PRO A 155 17.76 8.59 -5.57
C PRO A 155 17.71 8.51 -7.10
N THR A 156 17.79 7.31 -7.67
CA THR A 156 17.77 7.08 -9.12
C THR A 156 16.82 5.92 -9.49
N PRO A 157 15.52 6.09 -9.22
CA PRO A 157 14.52 5.09 -9.60
C PRO A 157 14.40 5.00 -11.11
N ILE A 158 14.01 3.83 -11.63
CA ILE A 158 13.93 3.57 -13.09
C ILE A 158 12.95 4.50 -13.80
N ASP A 159 11.82 4.82 -13.16
CA ASP A 159 10.81 5.72 -13.70
C ASP A 159 11.15 7.22 -13.53
N GLY A 160 12.29 7.55 -12.90
CA GLY A 160 12.74 8.90 -12.63
C GLY A 160 11.94 9.64 -11.54
N LYS A 161 10.98 8.99 -10.89
CA LYS A 161 10.09 9.61 -9.90
C LYS A 161 10.58 9.34 -8.47
N VAL A 162 11.39 10.22 -7.95
CA VAL A 162 11.93 10.14 -6.58
C VAL A 162 10.84 10.32 -5.51
N SER A 163 11.13 9.87 -4.28
CA SER A 163 10.27 10.09 -3.12
C SER A 163 10.06 11.58 -2.83
N HIS A 164 8.83 11.97 -2.54
CA HIS A 164 8.45 13.36 -2.28
C HIS A 164 8.65 13.73 -0.80
N LEU A 165 9.91 13.68 -0.36
CA LEU A 165 10.29 13.89 1.05
C LEU A 165 10.00 15.32 1.57
N ALA A 166 9.81 16.30 0.68
CA ALA A 166 9.46 17.66 1.08
C ALA A 166 8.17 17.72 1.90
N LYS A 167 7.14 16.90 1.56
CA LYS A 167 5.90 16.82 2.35
C LYS A 167 6.14 16.24 3.75
N VAL A 168 7.03 15.27 3.87
CA VAL A 168 7.41 14.68 5.17
C VAL A 168 8.17 15.70 6.01
N ALA A 169 9.12 16.40 5.41
CA ALA A 169 9.89 17.45 6.07
C ALA A 169 8.99 18.60 6.56
N GLN A 170 8.02 19.01 5.73
CA GLN A 170 7.03 20.02 6.11
C GLN A 170 6.18 19.54 7.30
N ALA A 171 5.66 18.31 7.25
CA ALA A 171 4.90 17.75 8.37
C ALA A 171 5.76 17.69 9.65
N GLY A 172 7.05 17.33 9.53
CA GLY A 172 8.01 17.32 10.62
C GLY A 172 8.21 18.71 11.23
N ALA A 173 8.33 19.75 10.41
CA ALA A 173 8.46 21.13 10.86
C ALA A 173 7.19 21.65 11.57
N GLU A 174 6.02 21.20 11.16
CA GLU A 174 4.73 21.53 11.78
C GLU A 174 4.48 20.76 13.10
N GLY A 175 5.21 19.67 13.33
CA GLY A 175 5.08 18.77 14.47
C GLY A 175 4.28 17.50 14.16
N VAL A 176 4.90 16.34 14.40
CA VAL A 176 4.30 15.01 14.19
C VAL A 176 4.04 14.35 15.54
N LEU A 177 2.78 13.96 15.76
CA LEU A 177 2.35 13.22 16.94
C LEU A 177 2.81 11.77 16.92
N LEU A 178 2.73 11.13 15.75
CA LEU A 178 3.06 9.72 15.55
C LEU A 178 3.65 9.49 14.16
N LEU A 179 4.77 8.78 14.11
CA LEU A 179 5.35 8.24 12.88
C LEU A 179 5.16 6.72 12.85
N ILE A 180 4.52 6.23 11.80
CA ILE A 180 4.40 4.80 11.47
C ILE A 180 5.23 4.57 10.21
N ALA A 181 6.35 3.86 10.35
CA ALA A 181 7.31 3.69 9.27
C ALA A 181 7.60 2.21 9.00
N ASP A 182 7.84 1.88 7.73
CA ASP A 182 8.44 0.61 7.34
C ASP A 182 9.82 0.45 8.02
N ALA A 183 10.04 -0.71 8.61
CA ALA A 183 11.26 -1.08 9.30
C ALA A 183 11.81 -2.44 8.85
N THR A 184 11.37 -2.95 7.70
CA THR A 184 11.69 -4.30 7.19
C THR A 184 13.19 -4.60 7.16
N ASN A 185 14.02 -3.63 6.82
CA ASN A 185 15.47 -3.76 6.75
C ASN A 185 16.23 -2.99 7.84
N ALA A 186 15.55 -2.54 8.89
CA ALA A 186 16.15 -1.66 9.92
C ALA A 186 17.37 -2.30 10.64
N GLU A 187 17.39 -3.62 10.76
CA GLU A 187 18.49 -4.35 11.42
C GLU A 187 19.61 -4.78 10.45
N ARG A 188 19.46 -4.55 9.15
CA ARG A 188 20.46 -4.94 8.15
C ARG A 188 21.45 -3.79 7.93
N PRO A 189 22.76 -4.02 8.18
CA PRO A 189 23.77 -2.99 7.91
C PRO A 189 23.93 -2.78 6.39
N GLY A 190 24.33 -1.55 6.02
CA GLY A 190 24.61 -1.18 4.64
C GLY A 190 23.49 -0.41 3.95
N TYR A 191 23.52 -0.39 2.64
CA TYR A 191 22.58 0.34 1.80
C TYR A 191 21.91 -0.60 0.80
N THR A 192 20.65 -0.35 0.48
CA THR A 192 19.97 -1.01 -0.63
C THR A 192 20.39 -0.31 -1.94
N PRO A 193 20.95 -1.03 -2.93
CA PRO A 193 21.31 -0.43 -4.21
C PRO A 193 20.13 0.20 -4.92
N SER A 194 20.39 1.23 -5.73
CA SER A 194 19.37 1.82 -6.60
C SER A 194 18.85 0.82 -7.64
N GLU A 195 17.59 0.93 -8.04
CA GLU A 195 17.03 0.11 -9.14
C GLU A 195 17.77 0.36 -10.47
N MET A 196 18.28 1.57 -10.70
CA MET A 196 19.09 1.87 -11.87
C MET A 196 20.44 1.12 -11.87
N GLU A 197 21.05 0.91 -10.71
CA GLU A 197 22.27 0.10 -10.60
C GLU A 197 21.99 -1.37 -10.86
N ILE A 198 20.87 -1.87 -10.33
CA ILE A 198 20.43 -3.25 -10.57
C ILE A 198 20.12 -3.46 -12.07
N ALA A 199 19.44 -2.51 -12.73
CA ALA A 199 19.14 -2.58 -14.15
C ALA A 199 20.43 -2.68 -15.00
N LYS A 200 21.43 -1.84 -14.72
CA LYS A 200 22.73 -1.90 -15.40
C LYS A 200 23.45 -3.24 -15.21
N GLU A 201 23.38 -3.80 -14.01
CA GLU A 201 24.00 -5.09 -13.72
C GLU A 201 23.26 -6.24 -14.41
N LEU A 202 21.93 -6.22 -14.43
CA LEU A 202 21.12 -7.19 -15.18
C LEU A 202 21.43 -7.13 -16.68
N ASP A 203 21.48 -5.95 -17.26
CA ASP A 203 21.85 -5.75 -18.68
C ASP A 203 23.24 -6.33 -18.98
N ARG A 204 24.22 -6.07 -18.10
CA ARG A 204 25.58 -6.62 -18.23
C ARG A 204 25.60 -8.15 -18.14
N VAL A 205 24.88 -8.75 -17.20
CA VAL A 205 24.84 -10.21 -16.99
C VAL A 205 24.14 -10.88 -18.16
N ILE A 206 22.98 -10.38 -18.56
CA ILE A 206 22.17 -10.93 -19.66
C ILE A 206 22.94 -10.80 -20.98
N GLY A 207 23.51 -9.62 -21.27
CA GLY A 207 24.24 -9.38 -22.52
C GLY A 207 25.51 -10.20 -22.68
N ARG A 208 26.09 -10.72 -21.58
CA ARG A 208 27.29 -11.57 -21.62
C ARG A 208 27.01 -13.06 -21.51
N ALA A 209 25.77 -13.45 -21.33
CA ALA A 209 25.40 -14.85 -21.17
C ALA A 209 25.64 -15.62 -22.47
N PRO A 210 26.39 -16.74 -22.44
CA PRO A 210 26.71 -17.53 -23.65
C PRO A 210 25.55 -18.41 -24.13
N GLY A 211 24.42 -18.42 -23.42
CA GLY A 211 23.28 -19.29 -23.68
C GLY A 211 21.95 -18.68 -23.25
N ARG A 212 20.97 -19.54 -22.93
CA ARG A 212 19.65 -19.10 -22.49
C ARG A 212 19.72 -18.48 -21.10
N VAL A 213 19.00 -17.39 -20.92
CA VAL A 213 18.82 -16.72 -19.63
C VAL A 213 17.40 -16.93 -19.14
N PHE A 214 17.24 -17.32 -17.89
CA PHE A 214 15.96 -17.41 -17.21
C PHE A 214 15.91 -16.30 -16.16
N VAL A 215 14.93 -15.42 -16.28
CA VAL A 215 14.68 -14.35 -15.31
C VAL A 215 13.40 -14.68 -14.55
N THR A 216 13.46 -14.64 -13.23
CA THR A 216 12.30 -14.79 -12.36
C THR A 216 12.20 -13.60 -11.44
N THR A 217 10.99 -13.06 -11.28
CA THR A 217 10.70 -11.94 -10.40
C THR A 217 9.25 -12.02 -9.93
N PHE A 218 8.89 -11.29 -8.89
CA PHE A 218 7.49 -11.12 -8.53
C PHE A 218 6.75 -10.34 -9.63
N ALA A 219 5.52 -10.78 -9.95
CA ALA A 219 4.69 -10.12 -10.96
C ALA A 219 4.39 -8.63 -10.64
N SER A 220 4.38 -8.28 -9.36
CA SER A 220 4.21 -6.89 -8.89
C SER A 220 5.46 -6.03 -9.05
N HIS A 221 6.63 -6.62 -9.35
CA HIS A 221 7.90 -5.90 -9.52
C HIS A 221 8.05 -5.40 -10.95
N ILE A 222 7.12 -4.55 -11.37
CA ILE A 222 6.94 -4.10 -12.75
C ILE A 222 8.20 -3.45 -13.35
N HIS A 223 9.00 -2.77 -12.53
CA HIS A 223 10.26 -2.13 -12.99
C HIS A 223 11.36 -3.12 -13.42
N ARG A 224 11.18 -4.42 -13.16
CA ARG A 224 12.15 -5.48 -13.55
C ARG A 224 11.65 -6.40 -14.67
N ILE A 225 10.45 -6.13 -15.19
CA ILE A 225 9.87 -6.82 -16.34
C ILE A 225 10.07 -5.99 -17.58
#